data_87860c4b4933a97170d26ace30f5140a
#
_entry.id   87860c4b4933a97170d26ace30f5140a
#
_cell.length_a   1.000
_cell.length_b   1.000
_cell.length_c   1.000
_cell.angle_alpha   90.00
_cell.angle_beta   90.00
_cell.angle_gamma   90.00
#
_symmetry.space_group_name_H-M   'P 1'
#
loop_
_entity.id
_entity.type
_entity.pdbx_description
1 polymer ?
#
loop_
_entity_poly.entity_id
_entity_poly.type
_entity_poly.pdbx_seq_one_letter_code
_entity_poly.pdbx_strand_id
1 'polypeptide(L)'
;MRFLADSQNFSDWLRGIDKLTQDQKKVLFERLKSELGNSVRKANNTVDLKVESTVVTKEISRIREIADKPTSPIECCLHCGSTRIKKHGKTRGGVTRYICKDCKKTFSENYGLITHYSHLDNWQWLAIIQGVVLHLSITDIAKNIGTSKSTAWSCRLKIYKTIESIYGHSDTFNNIVEVDGKYERLSFKGCKDKGFFIDTLKRMPRHHRSRKERTKYLDSCNKYRELFENNPSLLKEMIYHSQKRMDGTRTIDKNHQHICILTAIDRSNNIYIEPVTSGTANSIDVYNKLHERISEEAVLVTDDHRSYEYFVRKERIEHVKIAGGTYTSGAYNLSRVNSLHSAMDKFISKDMERKPATKYLDLYLMMFWWLQKNKDLSQTQMSELLFNIMTGHVDCHMRANMIPVTIDDLVGRPLPIDTKGFF
;
A
#
# COMPACT_ATOMS: atom_id res chain seq x y z
N MET A 1 -26.66 6.96 -8.14
CA MET A 1 -25.72 7.99 -7.64
C MET A 1 -26.38 9.19 -6.93
N ARG A 2 -27.56 9.68 -7.32
CA ARG A 2 -28.23 10.73 -6.52
C ARG A 2 -28.56 10.31 -5.09
N PHE A 3 -28.92 9.04 -4.85
CA PHE A 3 -29.23 8.53 -3.49
C PHE A 3 -28.02 8.51 -2.53
N LEU A 4 -26.80 8.36 -3.04
CA LEU A 4 -25.57 8.42 -2.23
C LEU A 4 -25.08 9.86 -2.05
N ALA A 5 -25.53 10.79 -2.90
CA ALA A 5 -25.14 12.19 -2.82
C ALA A 5 -25.88 12.98 -1.74
N ASP A 6 -27.08 12.52 -1.34
CA ASP A 6 -27.93 13.19 -0.35
C ASP A 6 -27.74 12.69 1.08
N SER A 7 -27.01 11.57 1.29
CA SER A 7 -26.64 11.11 2.64
C SER A 7 -25.35 11.81 3.07
N GLN A 8 -25.42 12.59 4.13
CA GLN A 8 -24.24 13.28 4.69
C GLN A 8 -23.15 12.31 5.15
N ASN A 9 -23.48 11.02 5.33
CA ASN A 9 -22.55 10.00 5.80
C ASN A 9 -22.97 8.61 5.30
N PHE A 10 -22.03 7.80 4.81
CA PHE A 10 -22.27 6.42 4.39
C PHE A 10 -22.79 5.53 5.53
N SER A 11 -22.36 5.79 6.77
CA SER A 11 -22.90 5.10 7.96
C SER A 11 -24.38 5.42 8.20
N ASP A 12 -24.81 6.66 7.97
CA ASP A 12 -26.22 7.06 8.05
C ASP A 12 -27.03 6.42 6.92
N TRP A 13 -26.43 6.30 5.76
CA TRP A 13 -27.03 5.59 4.62
C TRP A 13 -27.22 4.09 4.94
N LEU A 14 -26.21 3.40 5.49
CA LEU A 14 -26.33 2.00 5.91
C LEU A 14 -27.41 1.83 6.99
N ARG A 15 -27.45 2.72 7.99
CA ARG A 15 -28.51 2.73 9.02
C ARG A 15 -29.89 3.07 8.45
N GLY A 16 -29.93 3.81 7.35
CA GLY A 16 -31.15 4.20 6.66
C GLY A 16 -31.79 3.08 5.83
N ILE A 17 -31.03 2.05 5.42
CA ILE A 17 -31.51 0.98 4.53
C ILE A 17 -32.69 0.21 5.15
N ASP A 18 -32.74 0.04 6.47
CA ASP A 18 -33.85 -0.67 7.13
C ASP A 18 -35.16 0.10 7.05
N LYS A 19 -35.10 1.43 6.95
CA LYS A 19 -36.26 2.31 6.82
C LYS A 19 -36.85 2.32 5.42
N LEU A 20 -36.14 1.72 4.44
CA LEU A 20 -36.57 1.65 3.05
C LEU A 20 -37.71 0.64 2.89
N THR A 21 -38.70 0.99 2.07
CA THR A 21 -39.74 0.07 1.63
C THR A 21 -39.16 -1.03 0.74
N GLN A 22 -39.87 -2.12 0.52
CA GLN A 22 -39.42 -3.22 -0.36
C GLN A 22 -39.12 -2.73 -1.79
N ASP A 23 -39.92 -1.81 -2.32
CA ASP A 23 -39.71 -1.24 -3.65
C ASP A 23 -38.46 -0.37 -3.70
N GLN A 24 -38.18 0.41 -2.66
CA GLN A 24 -36.98 1.20 -2.54
C GLN A 24 -35.70 0.32 -2.42
N LYS A 25 -35.79 -0.77 -1.65
CA LYS A 25 -34.70 -1.77 -1.56
C LYS A 25 -34.44 -2.43 -2.91
N LYS A 26 -35.50 -2.73 -3.68
CA LYS A 26 -35.41 -3.27 -5.03
C LYS A 26 -34.70 -2.31 -6.00
N VAL A 27 -35.08 -1.04 -6.01
CA VAL A 27 -34.48 0.00 -6.83
C VAL A 27 -32.98 0.17 -6.44
N LEU A 28 -32.67 0.15 -5.16
CA LEU A 28 -31.30 0.21 -4.64
C LEU A 28 -30.46 -0.98 -5.11
N PHE A 29 -31.03 -2.19 -5.03
CA PHE A 29 -30.37 -3.42 -5.47
C PHE A 29 -30.07 -3.42 -6.98
N GLU A 30 -31.05 -3.08 -7.82
CA GLU A 30 -30.84 -3.00 -9.27
C GLU A 30 -29.78 -1.96 -9.63
N ARG A 31 -29.71 -0.88 -8.88
CA ARG A 31 -28.70 0.15 -9.08
C ARG A 31 -27.30 -0.31 -8.65
N LEU A 32 -27.18 -0.96 -7.49
CA LEU A 32 -25.92 -1.59 -7.06
C LEU A 32 -25.46 -2.65 -8.05
N LYS A 33 -26.38 -3.46 -8.58
CA LYS A 33 -26.12 -4.47 -9.61
C LYS A 33 -25.62 -3.84 -10.90
N SER A 34 -26.20 -2.71 -11.33
CA SER A 34 -25.76 -1.99 -12.53
C SER A 34 -24.39 -1.31 -12.36
N GLU A 35 -24.08 -0.84 -11.16
CA GLU A 35 -22.83 -0.12 -10.85
C GLU A 35 -21.66 -1.07 -10.53
N LEU A 36 -21.91 -2.22 -9.93
CA LEU A 36 -20.92 -3.29 -9.67
C LEU A 36 -20.54 -4.07 -10.93
N GLY A 37 -21.16 -3.78 -12.04
CA GLY A 37 -20.89 -4.17 -13.42
C GLY A 37 -20.22 -5.51 -13.68
N ASN A 38 -20.85 -6.34 -14.52
CA ASN A 38 -20.30 -7.49 -15.25
C ASN A 38 -19.91 -8.78 -14.52
N SER A 39 -19.70 -8.82 -13.22
CA SER A 39 -19.46 -10.08 -12.51
C SER A 39 -20.77 -10.89 -12.33
N VAL A 40 -21.91 -10.25 -12.41
CA VAL A 40 -23.24 -10.86 -12.23
C VAL A 40 -23.90 -11.30 -13.55
N ARG A 41 -23.31 -10.98 -14.72
CA ARG A 41 -23.88 -11.35 -16.03
C ARG A 41 -23.88 -12.85 -16.36
N LYS A 42 -23.42 -13.71 -15.46
CA LYS A 42 -23.46 -15.18 -15.63
C LYS A 42 -24.52 -15.91 -14.82
N ALA A 43 -25.30 -15.24 -13.99
CA ALA A 43 -26.46 -15.84 -13.34
C ALA A 43 -27.69 -15.51 -14.16
N ASN A 44 -28.06 -16.43 -15.07
CA ASN A 44 -29.24 -16.33 -15.93
C ASN A 44 -30.56 -16.27 -15.14
N ASN A 45 -31.41 -15.36 -15.58
CA ASN A 45 -32.86 -15.41 -15.66
C ASN A 45 -33.59 -16.18 -14.55
N THR A 46 -34.39 -15.43 -13.79
CA THR A 46 -35.35 -15.88 -12.74
C THR A 46 -34.73 -16.11 -11.35
N VAL A 47 -34.11 -15.08 -10.78
CA VAL A 47 -33.93 -15.02 -9.34
C VAL A 47 -35.17 -14.32 -8.75
N ASP A 48 -35.90 -15.04 -7.93
CA ASP A 48 -37.08 -14.55 -7.27
C ASP A 48 -36.73 -13.32 -6.41
N LEU A 49 -37.38 -12.18 -6.62
CA LEU A 49 -37.11 -10.90 -5.96
C LEU A 49 -37.14 -10.98 -4.43
N LYS A 50 -37.86 -11.97 -3.87
CA LYS A 50 -37.84 -12.26 -2.43
C LYS A 50 -36.51 -12.82 -1.95
N VAL A 51 -35.86 -13.64 -2.77
CA VAL A 51 -34.55 -14.21 -2.45
C VAL A 51 -33.46 -13.11 -2.51
N GLU A 52 -33.53 -12.22 -3.48
CA GLU A 52 -32.56 -11.09 -3.62
C GLU A 52 -32.69 -10.12 -2.43
N SER A 53 -33.89 -9.75 -2.01
CA SER A 53 -34.09 -8.88 -0.83
C SER A 53 -33.59 -9.53 0.47
N THR A 54 -33.75 -10.83 0.59
CA THR A 54 -33.29 -11.61 1.74
C THR A 54 -31.72 -11.66 1.79
N VAL A 55 -31.07 -11.82 0.63
CA VAL A 55 -29.60 -11.83 0.53
C VAL A 55 -29.03 -10.47 0.91
N VAL A 56 -29.57 -9.37 0.38
CA VAL A 56 -29.14 -8.01 0.73
C VAL A 56 -29.33 -7.73 2.23
N THR A 57 -30.47 -8.13 2.80
CA THR A 57 -30.74 -7.95 4.23
C THR A 57 -29.77 -8.74 5.11
N LYS A 58 -29.44 -9.97 4.73
CA LYS A 58 -28.45 -10.80 5.43
C LYS A 58 -27.05 -10.17 5.39
N GLU A 59 -26.62 -9.67 4.23
CA GLU A 59 -25.31 -9.03 4.09
C GLU A 59 -25.21 -7.73 4.91
N ILE A 60 -26.27 -6.92 4.94
CA ILE A 60 -26.36 -5.73 5.80
C ILE A 60 -26.27 -6.10 7.28
N SER A 61 -27.00 -7.14 7.69
CA SER A 61 -26.95 -7.62 9.09
C SER A 61 -25.56 -8.09 9.47
N ARG A 62 -24.90 -8.82 8.58
CA ARG A 62 -23.50 -9.27 8.75
C ARG A 62 -22.53 -8.09 8.87
N ILE A 63 -22.65 -7.09 8.00
CA ILE A 63 -21.83 -5.88 8.04
C ILE A 63 -22.00 -5.15 9.37
N ARG A 64 -23.24 -5.06 9.89
CA ARG A 64 -23.51 -4.48 11.21
C ARG A 64 -22.85 -5.28 12.32
N GLU A 65 -23.05 -6.58 12.34
CA GLU A 65 -22.44 -7.47 13.33
C GLU A 65 -20.90 -7.28 13.36
N ILE A 66 -20.26 -7.16 12.20
CA ILE A 66 -18.81 -6.89 12.11
C ILE A 66 -18.47 -5.52 12.72
N ALA A 67 -19.19 -4.45 12.32
CA ALA A 67 -18.87 -3.09 12.75
C ALA A 67 -19.14 -2.83 14.24
N ASP A 68 -20.15 -3.49 14.80
CA ASP A 68 -20.59 -3.31 16.19
C ASP A 68 -19.91 -4.29 17.16
N LYS A 69 -19.06 -5.20 16.64
CA LYS A 69 -18.34 -6.16 17.47
C LYS A 69 -17.42 -5.46 18.48
N PRO A 70 -17.51 -5.78 19.77
CA PRO A 70 -16.63 -5.19 20.77
C PRO A 70 -15.19 -5.63 20.57
N THR A 71 -14.24 -4.73 20.80
CA THR A 71 -12.80 -5.02 20.77
C THR A 71 -12.43 -6.14 21.73
N SER A 72 -11.49 -7.01 21.35
CA SER A 72 -11.00 -8.09 22.23
C SER A 72 -10.46 -7.55 23.55
N PRO A 73 -10.67 -8.25 24.68
CA PRO A 73 -10.14 -7.84 25.98
C PRO A 73 -8.62 -7.66 25.94
N ILE A 74 -8.13 -6.72 26.73
CA ILE A 74 -6.68 -6.52 26.93
C ILE A 74 -6.21 -7.51 28.00
N GLU A 75 -5.38 -8.46 27.59
CA GLU A 75 -4.83 -9.49 28.47
C GLU A 75 -3.34 -9.29 28.75
N CYS A 76 -2.66 -8.47 27.95
CA CYS A 76 -1.24 -8.20 28.09
C CYS A 76 -0.89 -6.71 27.88
N CYS A 77 0.29 -6.33 28.31
CA CYS A 77 0.86 -5.00 28.07
C CYS A 77 1.21 -4.81 26.58
N LEU A 78 0.66 -3.78 25.95
CA LEU A 78 0.91 -3.46 24.55
C LEU A 78 2.31 -2.84 24.29
N HIS A 79 3.16 -2.72 25.33
CA HIS A 79 4.54 -2.24 25.19
C HIS A 79 5.59 -3.33 25.41
N CYS A 80 5.31 -4.32 26.25
CA CYS A 80 6.30 -5.34 26.63
C CYS A 80 5.74 -6.77 26.72
N GLY A 81 4.47 -6.98 26.35
CA GLY A 81 3.83 -8.30 26.34
C GLY A 81 3.50 -8.89 27.73
N SER A 82 3.89 -8.23 28.85
CA SER A 82 3.63 -8.74 30.19
C SER A 82 2.14 -8.85 30.51
N THR A 83 1.71 -9.93 31.15
CA THR A 83 0.34 -10.12 31.64
C THR A 83 0.05 -9.35 32.95
N ARG A 84 1.08 -8.79 33.58
CA ARG A 84 0.97 -8.05 34.84
C ARG A 84 0.48 -6.61 34.64
N ILE A 85 -0.75 -6.47 34.15
CA ILE A 85 -1.42 -5.19 33.91
C ILE A 85 -2.54 -4.95 34.93
N LYS A 86 -2.91 -3.69 35.11
CA LYS A 86 -4.10 -3.29 35.87
C LYS A 86 -4.81 -2.11 35.19
N LYS A 87 -6.11 -2.00 35.37
CA LYS A 87 -6.89 -0.83 34.97
C LYS A 87 -6.40 0.42 35.69
N HIS A 88 -6.28 1.53 34.96
CA HIS A 88 -5.72 2.80 35.45
C HIS A 88 -6.60 3.99 35.02
N GLY A 89 -7.88 3.95 35.38
CA GLY A 89 -8.86 4.97 35.02
C GLY A 89 -9.31 4.94 33.56
N LYS A 90 -9.87 6.08 33.12
CA LYS A 90 -10.37 6.28 31.75
C LYS A 90 -9.78 7.55 31.15
N THR A 91 -9.75 7.63 29.82
CA THR A 91 -9.48 8.86 29.06
C THR A 91 -10.67 9.82 29.16
N ARG A 92 -10.51 11.08 28.72
CA ARG A 92 -11.62 12.04 28.60
C ARG A 92 -12.76 11.52 27.69
N GLY A 93 -12.43 10.72 26.67
CA GLY A 93 -13.38 10.06 25.76
C GLY A 93 -13.97 8.75 26.32
N GLY A 94 -13.80 8.42 27.60
CA GLY A 94 -14.38 7.23 28.22
C GLY A 94 -13.63 5.91 27.96
N VAL A 95 -12.57 5.90 27.17
CA VAL A 95 -11.77 4.72 26.84
C VAL A 95 -10.95 4.27 28.05
N THR A 96 -10.99 2.96 28.38
CA THR A 96 -10.25 2.39 29.52
C THR A 96 -8.73 2.53 29.32
N ARG A 97 -8.04 2.89 30.39
CA ARG A 97 -6.56 2.93 30.45
C ARG A 97 -6.04 1.81 31.34
N TYR A 98 -4.86 1.36 31.00
CA TYR A 98 -4.11 0.33 31.73
C TYR A 98 -2.72 0.84 32.09
N ILE A 99 -2.13 0.26 33.14
CA ILE A 99 -0.72 0.43 33.50
C ILE A 99 -0.08 -0.95 33.66
N CYS A 100 1.08 -1.13 33.09
CA CYS A 100 1.89 -2.34 33.28
C CYS A 100 2.69 -2.25 34.58
N LYS A 101 2.69 -3.32 35.39
CA LYS A 101 3.48 -3.40 36.62
C LYS A 101 4.96 -3.60 36.33
N ASP A 102 5.33 -4.15 35.17
CA ASP A 102 6.72 -4.44 34.81
C ASP A 102 7.40 -3.25 34.12
N CYS A 103 6.94 -2.85 32.96
CA CYS A 103 7.54 -1.72 32.23
C CYS A 103 7.08 -0.34 32.71
N LYS A 104 6.11 -0.24 33.63
CA LYS A 104 5.53 0.99 34.20
C LYS A 104 4.85 1.92 33.21
N LYS A 105 4.77 1.55 31.93
CA LYS A 105 4.11 2.35 30.91
C LYS A 105 2.59 2.23 31.01
N THR A 106 1.90 3.32 30.67
CA THR A 106 0.44 3.36 30.57
C THR A 106 0.01 3.33 29.10
N PHE A 107 -1.13 2.73 28.80
CA PHE A 107 -1.71 2.69 27.45
C PHE A 107 -3.24 2.65 27.55
N SER A 108 -3.92 3.05 26.49
CA SER A 108 -5.38 2.98 26.37
C SER A 108 -5.80 1.68 25.66
N GLU A 109 -7.04 1.29 25.84
CA GLU A 109 -7.64 0.11 25.23
C GLU A 109 -7.55 0.12 23.70
N ASN A 110 -7.59 1.30 23.07
CA ASN A 110 -7.47 1.46 21.63
C ASN A 110 -6.03 1.77 21.15
N TYR A 111 -5.02 1.64 22.03
CA TYR A 111 -3.63 1.87 21.65
C TYR A 111 -3.20 0.99 20.47
N GLY A 112 -2.57 1.58 19.49
CA GLY A 112 -2.12 0.92 18.26
C GLY A 112 -3.22 0.65 17.22
N LEU A 113 -4.50 0.65 17.61
CA LEU A 113 -5.60 0.40 16.69
C LEU A 113 -5.78 1.55 15.69
N ILE A 114 -6.44 1.23 14.58
CA ILE A 114 -6.78 2.22 13.56
C ILE A 114 -7.67 3.34 14.11
N THR A 115 -8.48 3.05 15.11
CA THR A 115 -9.35 4.00 15.82
C THR A 115 -8.60 4.93 16.77
N HIS A 116 -7.34 4.64 17.11
CA HIS A 116 -6.52 5.49 17.95
C HIS A 116 -6.22 6.82 17.25
N TYR A 117 -6.44 7.95 17.92
CA TYR A 117 -6.39 9.31 17.33
C TYR A 117 -7.30 9.50 16.11
N SER A 118 -8.47 8.86 16.08
CA SER A 118 -9.47 9.00 15.03
C SER A 118 -10.80 9.48 15.60
N HIS A 119 -11.49 10.33 14.84
CA HIS A 119 -12.87 10.72 15.09
C HIS A 119 -13.87 9.91 14.25
N LEU A 120 -13.36 9.02 13.37
CA LEU A 120 -14.20 8.17 12.54
C LEU A 120 -14.75 7.02 13.37
N ASP A 121 -16.02 6.69 13.13
CA ASP A 121 -16.65 5.52 13.74
C ASP A 121 -16.26 4.21 13.03
N ASN A 122 -16.63 3.08 13.62
CA ASN A 122 -16.31 1.77 13.07
C ASN A 122 -16.93 1.54 11.68
N TRP A 123 -18.10 2.12 11.41
CA TRP A 123 -18.77 2.02 10.11
C TRP A 123 -17.99 2.74 9.02
N GLN A 124 -17.50 3.95 9.35
CA GLN A 124 -16.65 4.71 8.44
C GLN A 124 -15.33 3.96 8.16
N TRP A 125 -14.72 3.40 9.19
CA TRP A 125 -13.52 2.59 9.03
C TRP A 125 -13.76 1.33 8.19
N LEU A 126 -14.86 0.62 8.41
CA LEU A 126 -15.24 -0.54 7.58
C LEU A 126 -15.41 -0.14 6.12
N ALA A 127 -16.10 0.97 5.85
CA ALA A 127 -16.29 1.48 4.49
C ALA A 127 -14.98 1.89 3.82
N ILE A 128 -14.03 2.48 4.58
CA ILE A 128 -12.70 2.80 4.07
C ILE A 128 -11.94 1.51 3.71
N ILE A 129 -11.95 0.51 4.60
CA ILE A 129 -11.28 -0.78 4.40
C ILE A 129 -11.87 -1.49 3.17
N GLN A 130 -13.18 -1.54 3.04
CA GLN A 130 -13.84 -2.07 1.84
C GLN A 130 -13.40 -1.33 0.58
N GLY A 131 -13.38 0.01 0.63
CA GLY A 131 -12.91 0.83 -0.48
C GLY A 131 -11.44 0.56 -0.84
N VAL A 132 -10.60 0.27 0.14
CA VAL A 132 -9.19 -0.11 -0.08
C VAL A 132 -9.07 -1.48 -0.73
N VAL A 133 -9.79 -2.48 -0.24
CA VAL A 133 -9.79 -3.85 -0.79
C VAL A 133 -10.40 -3.90 -2.20
N LEU A 134 -11.41 -3.08 -2.46
CA LEU A 134 -12.05 -2.93 -3.77
C LEU A 134 -11.28 -2.01 -4.72
N HIS A 135 -10.13 -1.48 -4.32
CA HIS A 135 -9.31 -0.55 -5.11
C HIS A 135 -10.05 0.72 -5.54
N LEU A 136 -11.00 1.21 -4.71
CA LEU A 136 -11.71 2.45 -5.00
C LEU A 136 -10.78 3.66 -4.96
N SER A 137 -11.10 4.67 -5.77
CA SER A 137 -10.36 5.92 -5.76
C SER A 137 -10.50 6.63 -4.40
N ILE A 138 -9.50 7.45 -4.03
CA ILE A 138 -9.59 8.31 -2.82
C ILE A 138 -10.82 9.21 -2.87
N THR A 139 -11.20 9.64 -4.07
CA THR A 139 -12.38 10.50 -4.28
C THR A 139 -13.67 9.75 -3.93
N ASP A 140 -13.78 8.49 -4.34
CA ASP A 140 -14.97 7.68 -4.06
C ASP A 140 -15.03 7.26 -2.60
N ILE A 141 -13.90 6.85 -2.01
CA ILE A 141 -13.82 6.58 -0.57
C ILE A 141 -14.26 7.81 0.23
N ALA A 142 -13.73 8.99 -0.09
CA ALA A 142 -14.07 10.23 0.60
C ALA A 142 -15.57 10.58 0.50
N LYS A 143 -16.17 10.37 -0.69
CA LYS A 143 -17.61 10.55 -0.90
C LYS A 143 -18.44 9.57 -0.10
N ASN A 144 -18.03 8.29 -0.08
CA ASN A 144 -18.79 7.23 0.61
C ASN A 144 -18.87 7.45 2.12
N ILE A 145 -17.86 8.04 2.73
CA ILE A 145 -17.81 8.28 4.19
C ILE A 145 -18.09 9.74 4.57
N GLY A 146 -18.41 10.60 3.61
CA GLY A 146 -18.72 12.01 3.87
C GLY A 146 -17.55 12.82 4.41
N THR A 147 -16.32 12.58 3.92
CA THR A 147 -15.11 13.26 4.41
C THR A 147 -14.29 13.91 3.30
N SER A 148 -13.21 14.62 3.68
CA SER A 148 -12.28 15.19 2.71
C SER A 148 -11.40 14.13 2.06
N LYS A 149 -10.94 14.39 0.81
CA LYS A 149 -9.96 13.53 0.14
C LYS A 149 -8.66 13.38 0.94
N SER A 150 -8.25 14.43 1.65
CA SER A 150 -7.07 14.40 2.51
C SER A 150 -7.24 13.42 3.67
N THR A 151 -8.41 13.44 4.31
CA THR A 151 -8.75 12.50 5.39
C THR A 151 -8.79 11.06 4.88
N ALA A 152 -9.50 10.79 3.78
CA ALA A 152 -9.57 9.45 3.18
C ALA A 152 -8.18 8.92 2.77
N TRP A 153 -7.33 9.81 2.23
CA TRP A 153 -5.95 9.46 1.89
C TRP A 153 -5.11 9.12 3.13
N SER A 154 -5.19 9.91 4.20
CA SER A 154 -4.49 9.65 5.46
C SER A 154 -4.96 8.33 6.09
N CYS A 155 -6.25 8.05 6.06
CA CYS A 155 -6.82 6.79 6.54
C CYS A 155 -6.29 5.59 5.75
N ARG A 156 -6.23 5.69 4.41
CA ARG A 156 -5.63 4.64 3.57
C ARG A 156 -4.19 4.36 3.97
N LEU A 157 -3.36 5.38 4.12
CA LEU A 157 -1.97 5.21 4.52
C LEU A 157 -1.84 4.66 5.94
N LYS A 158 -2.74 5.06 6.85
CA LYS A 158 -2.79 4.50 8.21
C LYS A 158 -3.04 2.99 8.19
N ILE A 159 -3.96 2.50 7.34
CA ILE A 159 -4.20 1.07 7.13
C ILE A 159 -2.90 0.38 6.67
N TYR A 160 -2.24 0.91 5.64
CA TYR A 160 -1.02 0.32 5.08
C TYR A 160 0.12 0.28 6.11
N LYS A 161 0.30 1.35 6.89
CA LYS A 161 1.31 1.41 7.95
C LYS A 161 1.00 0.44 9.08
N THR A 162 -0.26 0.23 9.40
CA THR A 162 -0.65 -0.76 10.42
C THR A 162 -0.34 -2.18 9.93
N ILE A 163 -0.62 -2.51 8.66
CA ILE A 163 -0.21 -3.80 8.07
C ILE A 163 1.31 -3.98 8.16
N GLU A 164 2.08 -2.96 7.80
CA GLU A 164 3.55 -2.99 7.90
C GLU A 164 4.02 -3.25 9.34
N SER A 165 3.40 -2.62 10.34
CA SER A 165 3.77 -2.81 11.73
C SER A 165 3.45 -4.20 12.28
N ILE A 166 2.40 -4.85 11.77
CA ILE A 166 1.98 -6.17 12.23
C ILE A 166 2.80 -7.29 11.58
N TYR A 167 2.95 -7.22 10.27
CA TYR A 167 3.51 -8.33 9.51
C TYR A 167 4.98 -8.15 9.15
N GLY A 168 5.40 -6.89 8.89
CA GLY A 168 6.73 -6.61 8.37
C GLY A 168 7.01 -7.41 7.09
N HIS A 169 8.27 -7.67 6.81
CA HIS A 169 8.72 -8.59 5.75
C HIS A 169 9.24 -9.88 6.41
N SER A 170 8.34 -10.69 6.95
CA SER A 170 8.70 -11.86 7.79
C SER A 170 8.79 -13.17 7.02
N ASP A 171 8.44 -13.20 5.73
CA ASP A 171 8.48 -14.45 4.94
C ASP A 171 9.92 -14.95 4.79
N THR A 172 10.10 -16.25 5.05
CA THR A 172 11.31 -17.02 4.75
C THR A 172 11.03 -17.97 3.60
N PHE A 173 12.06 -18.34 2.85
CA PHE A 173 11.94 -19.05 1.59
C PHE A 173 12.66 -20.39 1.64
N ASN A 174 11.97 -21.39 1.13
CA ASN A 174 12.48 -22.75 0.99
C ASN A 174 12.22 -23.24 -0.44
N ASN A 175 12.82 -24.38 -0.80
CA ASN A 175 12.65 -25.00 -2.11
C ASN A 175 13.15 -24.10 -3.26
N ILE A 176 12.36 -23.93 -4.33
CA ILE A 176 12.71 -23.12 -5.49
C ILE A 176 12.23 -21.70 -5.28
N VAL A 177 13.16 -20.75 -5.26
CA VAL A 177 12.92 -19.32 -5.03
C VAL A 177 13.28 -18.54 -6.28
N GLU A 178 12.29 -17.90 -6.89
CA GLU A 178 12.48 -17.01 -8.03
C GLU A 178 12.73 -15.60 -7.50
N VAL A 179 13.84 -14.96 -7.90
CA VAL A 179 14.19 -13.60 -7.50
C VAL A 179 14.47 -12.74 -8.73
N ASP A 180 13.90 -11.55 -8.74
CA ASP A 180 14.15 -10.56 -9.79
C ASP A 180 13.97 -9.13 -9.29
N GLY A 181 14.59 -8.18 -9.99
CA GLY A 181 14.54 -6.76 -9.69
C GLY A 181 13.60 -6.00 -10.63
N LYS A 182 12.55 -5.39 -10.09
CA LYS A 182 11.63 -4.53 -10.85
C LYS A 182 11.98 -3.06 -10.69
N TYR A 183 11.91 -2.31 -11.80
CA TYR A 183 12.25 -0.90 -11.83
C TYR A 183 11.02 -0.01 -11.94
N GLU A 184 10.83 0.84 -10.93
CA GLU A 184 9.76 1.82 -10.91
C GLU A 184 10.28 3.25 -10.97
N ARG A 185 9.65 4.13 -11.76
CA ARG A 185 10.07 5.53 -11.85
C ARG A 185 9.89 6.26 -10.53
N LEU A 186 10.91 6.98 -10.11
CA LEU A 186 10.83 7.89 -8.96
C LEU A 186 9.75 8.94 -9.15
N SER A 187 8.95 9.16 -8.11
CA SER A 187 7.86 10.11 -8.06
C SER A 187 7.97 10.98 -6.81
N PHE A 188 8.23 12.25 -7.01
CA PHE A 188 8.34 13.25 -5.95
C PHE A 188 7.05 14.08 -5.82
N LYS A 189 5.88 13.44 -5.98
CA LYS A 189 4.59 14.09 -5.80
C LYS A 189 4.49 14.68 -4.39
N GLY A 190 3.99 15.93 -4.31
CA GLY A 190 3.84 16.64 -3.05
C GLY A 190 5.13 17.27 -2.51
N CYS A 191 6.26 17.15 -3.20
CA CYS A 191 7.44 17.94 -2.87
C CYS A 191 7.15 19.42 -3.11
N LYS A 192 7.24 20.23 -2.05
CA LYS A 192 6.99 21.67 -2.08
C LYS A 192 8.28 22.48 -2.23
N ASP A 193 9.42 21.83 -2.05
CA ASP A 193 10.72 22.48 -2.20
C ASP A 193 10.98 22.78 -3.67
N LYS A 194 11.02 24.08 -4.00
CA LYS A 194 11.22 24.56 -5.36
C LYS A 194 12.65 24.32 -5.85
N GLY A 195 13.61 24.33 -4.94
CA GLY A 195 15.01 24.07 -5.25
C GLY A 195 15.35 22.60 -5.47
N PHE A 196 14.62 21.70 -4.82
CA PHE A 196 14.91 20.27 -4.80
C PHE A 196 15.16 19.66 -6.20
N PHE A 197 14.32 19.99 -7.18
CA PHE A 197 14.47 19.44 -8.54
C PHE A 197 15.72 19.92 -9.25
N ILE A 198 16.15 21.16 -8.99
CA ILE A 198 17.31 21.77 -9.63
C ILE A 198 18.58 21.45 -8.84
N ASP A 199 18.59 21.69 -7.54
CA ASP A 199 19.75 21.51 -6.68
C ASP A 199 20.13 20.02 -6.52
N THR A 200 19.09 19.19 -6.31
CA THR A 200 19.28 17.78 -5.99
C THR A 200 19.19 16.89 -7.21
N LEU A 201 18.08 16.98 -7.97
CA LEU A 201 17.82 16.08 -9.09
C LEU A 201 18.41 16.56 -10.42
N LYS A 202 19.03 17.73 -10.45
CA LYS A 202 19.65 18.36 -11.64
C LYS A 202 18.72 18.35 -12.87
N ARG A 203 17.41 18.51 -12.65
CA ARG A 203 16.39 18.52 -13.72
C ARG A 203 15.17 19.36 -13.36
N MET A 204 14.38 19.70 -14.36
CA MET A 204 13.07 20.37 -14.16
C MET A 204 12.00 19.39 -13.70
N PRO A 205 10.98 19.84 -12.92
CA PRO A 205 9.81 19.04 -12.61
C PRO A 205 9.11 18.54 -13.89
N ARG A 206 8.70 17.25 -13.89
CA ARG A 206 8.13 16.63 -15.10
C ARG A 206 6.81 17.23 -15.58
N HIS A 207 6.03 17.83 -14.69
CA HIS A 207 4.75 18.46 -15.04
C HIS A 207 4.92 19.84 -15.70
N HIS A 208 6.07 20.48 -15.58
CA HIS A 208 6.37 21.74 -16.26
C HIS A 208 6.92 21.50 -17.67
N ARG A 209 6.05 21.03 -18.58
CA ARG A 209 6.44 20.64 -19.94
C ARG A 209 6.44 21.79 -20.93
N SER A 210 5.51 22.75 -20.79
CA SER A 210 5.43 23.91 -21.68
C SER A 210 6.51 24.94 -21.34
N ARG A 211 6.90 25.75 -22.33
CA ARG A 211 7.83 26.87 -22.12
C ARG A 211 7.30 27.84 -21.06
N LYS A 212 5.99 28.17 -21.13
CA LYS A 212 5.32 29.07 -20.19
C LYS A 212 5.38 28.55 -18.74
N GLU A 213 5.13 27.26 -18.53
CA GLU A 213 5.20 26.64 -17.20
C GLU A 213 6.62 26.62 -16.64
N ARG A 214 7.62 26.37 -17.49
CA ARG A 214 9.04 26.39 -17.10
C ARG A 214 9.48 27.79 -16.71
N THR A 215 9.12 28.81 -17.51
CA THR A 215 9.42 30.23 -17.19
C THR A 215 8.80 30.60 -15.86
N LYS A 216 7.51 30.33 -15.66
CA LYS A 216 6.82 30.60 -14.40
C LYS A 216 7.46 29.87 -13.20
N TYR A 217 7.92 28.64 -13.38
CA TYR A 217 8.64 27.90 -12.35
C TYR A 217 9.98 28.56 -12.00
N LEU A 218 10.77 28.93 -12.99
CA LEU A 218 12.05 29.63 -12.81
C LEU A 218 11.85 30.99 -12.17
N ASP A 219 10.84 31.76 -12.58
CA ASP A 219 10.49 33.04 -11.98
C ASP A 219 10.12 32.92 -10.50
N SER A 220 9.50 31.80 -10.12
CA SER A 220 9.20 31.51 -8.72
C SER A 220 10.42 31.08 -7.88
N CYS A 221 11.55 30.85 -8.52
CA CYS A 221 12.81 30.41 -7.95
C CYS A 221 13.90 31.40 -8.29
N ASN A 222 13.83 32.65 -7.78
CA ASN A 222 14.75 33.76 -8.10
C ASN A 222 16.23 33.37 -8.03
N LYS A 223 16.61 32.50 -7.10
CA LYS A 223 17.97 31.97 -6.94
C LYS A 223 18.53 31.35 -8.23
N TYR A 224 17.69 30.82 -9.10
CA TYR A 224 18.12 30.10 -10.31
C TYR A 224 18.03 30.93 -11.59
N ARG A 225 17.38 32.10 -11.53
CA ARG A 225 17.24 32.97 -12.72
C ARG A 225 18.62 33.37 -13.23
N GLU A 226 19.47 33.94 -12.40
CA GLU A 226 20.83 34.34 -12.75
C GLU A 226 21.69 33.17 -13.22
N LEU A 227 21.55 31.99 -12.57
CA LEU A 227 22.27 30.78 -12.96
C LEU A 227 21.95 30.37 -14.40
N PHE A 228 20.69 30.42 -14.80
CA PHE A 228 20.26 30.00 -16.13
C PHE A 228 20.41 31.09 -17.19
N GLU A 229 20.37 32.36 -16.80
CA GLU A 229 20.72 33.50 -17.68
C GLU A 229 22.21 33.46 -18.05
N ASN A 230 23.07 33.14 -17.09
CA ASN A 230 24.52 33.01 -17.29
C ASN A 230 24.93 31.67 -17.94
N ASN A 231 24.08 30.63 -17.86
CA ASN A 231 24.34 29.29 -18.43
C ASN A 231 23.13 28.71 -19.18
N PRO A 232 22.81 29.22 -20.39
CA PRO A 232 21.68 28.72 -21.18
C PRO A 232 21.80 27.24 -21.60
N SER A 233 23.01 26.71 -21.71
CA SER A 233 23.29 25.30 -22.00
C SER A 233 22.85 24.39 -20.86
N LEU A 234 23.06 24.77 -19.61
CA LEU A 234 22.63 24.03 -18.43
C LEU A 234 21.11 23.88 -18.39
N LEU A 235 20.36 24.94 -18.71
CA LEU A 235 18.91 24.87 -18.80
C LEU A 235 18.46 23.90 -19.89
N LYS A 236 19.11 23.90 -21.07
CA LYS A 236 18.80 22.96 -22.16
C LYS A 236 19.06 21.52 -21.72
N GLU A 237 20.17 21.26 -21.07
CA GLU A 237 20.53 19.93 -20.54
C GLU A 237 19.51 19.44 -19.51
N MET A 238 19.14 20.27 -18.54
CA MET A 238 18.14 19.94 -17.53
C MET A 238 16.75 19.69 -18.12
N ILE A 239 16.40 20.37 -19.20
CA ILE A 239 15.16 20.13 -19.96
C ILE A 239 15.25 18.82 -20.72
N TYR A 240 16.41 18.54 -21.35
CA TYR A 240 16.64 17.34 -22.14
C TYR A 240 16.52 16.06 -21.33
N HIS A 241 17.12 16.01 -20.14
CA HIS A 241 16.97 14.87 -19.21
C HIS A 241 15.54 14.64 -18.71
N SER A 242 14.66 15.63 -18.86
CA SER A 242 13.23 15.52 -18.49
C SER A 242 12.33 15.03 -19.63
N GLN A 243 12.82 14.98 -20.87
CA GLN A 243 12.03 14.65 -22.08
C GLN A 243 12.33 13.23 -22.57
N LYS A 244 11.36 12.63 -23.32
CA LYS A 244 11.63 11.48 -24.18
C LYS A 244 12.73 11.87 -25.18
N ARG A 245 13.61 10.95 -25.53
CA ARG A 245 14.48 11.13 -26.69
C ARG A 245 13.64 11.50 -27.91
N MET A 246 14.17 12.35 -28.79
CA MET A 246 13.49 12.78 -30.00
C MET A 246 13.18 11.61 -30.98
N ASP A 247 13.91 10.49 -30.83
CA ASP A 247 13.71 9.25 -31.60
C ASP A 247 12.58 8.35 -31.05
N GLY A 248 11.83 8.80 -30.03
CA GLY A 248 10.73 8.04 -29.41
C GLY A 248 11.20 6.91 -28.49
N THR A 249 12.49 6.59 -28.45
CA THR A 249 13.02 5.56 -27.56
C THR A 249 12.98 6.05 -26.12
N ARG A 250 12.45 5.23 -25.21
CA ARG A 250 12.53 5.46 -23.78
C ARG A 250 13.94 5.06 -23.33
N THR A 251 14.83 6.03 -23.16
CA THR A 251 16.00 5.75 -22.33
C THR A 251 15.48 5.48 -20.91
N ILE A 252 15.50 4.24 -20.55
CA ILE A 252 15.50 3.85 -19.16
C ILE A 252 16.87 4.26 -18.65
N ASP A 253 17.01 5.50 -18.20
CA ASP A 253 18.13 5.86 -17.35
C ASP A 253 17.89 5.15 -16.02
N LYS A 254 18.39 3.91 -15.95
CA LYS A 254 18.24 3.05 -14.77
C LYS A 254 18.97 3.66 -13.57
N ASN A 255 19.95 4.53 -13.80
CA ASN A 255 20.90 4.90 -12.77
C ASN A 255 20.43 6.00 -11.81
N HIS A 256 19.46 6.87 -12.14
CA HIS A 256 19.08 7.97 -11.23
C HIS A 256 17.59 8.34 -11.23
N GLN A 257 16.74 7.69 -12.02
CA GLN A 257 15.33 8.04 -12.13
C GLN A 257 14.37 6.90 -11.78
N HIS A 258 14.91 5.75 -11.42
CA HIS A 258 14.15 4.56 -11.06
C HIS A 258 14.56 4.07 -9.68
N ILE A 259 13.62 3.49 -8.99
CA ILE A 259 13.85 2.71 -7.77
C ILE A 259 13.79 1.23 -8.14
N CYS A 260 14.78 0.48 -7.69
CA CYS A 260 14.78 -0.96 -7.79
C CYS A 260 13.92 -1.54 -6.65
N ILE A 261 12.95 -2.35 -6.99
CA ILE A 261 12.14 -3.13 -6.07
C ILE A 261 12.61 -4.58 -6.23
N LEU A 262 13.24 -5.11 -5.19
CA LEU A 262 13.64 -6.53 -5.16
C LEU A 262 12.43 -7.37 -4.79
N THR A 263 12.18 -8.40 -5.57
CA THR A 263 11.07 -9.35 -5.36
C THR A 263 11.58 -10.77 -5.30
N ALA A 264 11.07 -11.54 -4.36
CA ALA A 264 11.28 -12.97 -4.30
C ALA A 264 9.94 -13.69 -4.09
N ILE A 265 9.79 -14.86 -4.71
CA ILE A 265 8.62 -15.72 -4.53
C ILE A 265 9.04 -17.19 -4.62
N ASP A 266 8.56 -18.01 -3.68
CA ASP A 266 8.79 -19.46 -3.69
C ASP A 266 7.58 -20.27 -4.20
N ARG A 267 7.72 -21.59 -4.21
CA ARG A 267 6.64 -22.50 -4.62
C ARG A 267 5.49 -22.57 -3.61
N SER A 268 5.70 -22.13 -2.37
CA SER A 268 4.70 -22.06 -1.29
C SER A 268 3.95 -20.72 -1.24
N ASN A 269 4.18 -19.82 -2.20
CA ASN A 269 3.67 -18.44 -2.23
C ASN A 269 4.14 -17.58 -1.04
N ASN A 270 5.33 -17.84 -0.49
CA ASN A 270 6.00 -16.84 0.30
C ASN A 270 6.50 -15.75 -0.62
N ILE A 271 6.35 -14.51 -0.21
CA ILE A 271 6.57 -13.34 -1.07
C ILE A 271 7.38 -12.30 -0.31
N TYR A 272 8.44 -11.81 -0.93
CA TYR A 272 9.20 -10.66 -0.49
C TYR A 272 9.14 -9.57 -1.56
N ILE A 273 8.85 -8.34 -1.15
CA ILE A 273 8.76 -7.18 -2.05
C ILE A 273 9.22 -5.96 -1.28
N GLU A 274 10.37 -5.41 -1.62
CA GLU A 274 10.90 -4.20 -0.98
C GLU A 274 11.60 -3.27 -1.96
N PRO A 275 11.45 -1.93 -1.83
CA PRO A 275 12.31 -0.98 -2.51
C PRO A 275 13.71 -1.04 -1.88
N VAL A 276 14.73 -1.13 -2.71
CA VAL A 276 16.11 -1.37 -2.26
C VAL A 276 17.01 -0.16 -2.47
N THR A 277 17.09 0.30 -3.70
CA THR A 277 18.02 1.37 -4.08
C THR A 277 17.49 2.18 -5.26
N SER A 278 18.06 3.35 -5.48
CA SER A 278 17.88 4.06 -6.75
C SER A 278 18.80 3.48 -7.81
N GLY A 279 18.26 3.22 -9.00
CA GLY A 279 18.99 2.58 -10.08
C GLY A 279 19.02 1.05 -9.93
N THR A 280 20.12 0.45 -10.35
CA THR A 280 20.31 -1.01 -10.32
C THR A 280 20.83 -1.45 -8.96
N ALA A 281 20.23 -2.47 -8.37
CA ALA A 281 20.72 -3.06 -7.11
C ALA A 281 22.10 -3.69 -7.32
N ASN A 282 23.01 -3.40 -6.41
CA ASN A 282 24.34 -4.01 -6.38
C ASN A 282 24.35 -5.29 -5.52
N SER A 283 25.47 -5.96 -5.46
CA SER A 283 25.58 -7.24 -4.76
C SER A 283 25.38 -7.13 -3.24
N ILE A 284 25.74 -6.00 -2.65
CA ILE A 284 25.57 -5.73 -1.21
C ILE A 284 24.09 -5.44 -0.93
N ASP A 285 23.42 -4.69 -1.80
CA ASP A 285 21.99 -4.41 -1.68
C ASP A 285 21.19 -5.71 -1.67
N VAL A 286 21.47 -6.61 -2.60
CA VAL A 286 20.83 -7.93 -2.70
C VAL A 286 21.11 -8.77 -1.45
N TYR A 287 22.37 -8.83 -1.02
CA TYR A 287 22.77 -9.58 0.17
C TYR A 287 22.02 -9.10 1.42
N ASN A 288 22.03 -7.82 1.69
CA ASN A 288 21.39 -7.23 2.88
C ASN A 288 19.87 -7.48 2.93
N LYS A 289 19.24 -7.71 1.78
CA LYS A 289 17.80 -7.91 1.69
C LYS A 289 17.38 -9.39 1.73
N LEU A 290 18.21 -10.28 1.22
CA LEU A 290 17.90 -11.71 1.14
C LEU A 290 18.60 -12.55 2.23
N HIS A 291 19.63 -12.01 2.89
CA HIS A 291 20.34 -12.68 3.97
C HIS A 291 19.37 -13.08 5.09
N GLU A 292 19.54 -14.28 5.63
CA GLU A 292 18.69 -14.91 6.65
C GLU A 292 17.24 -15.21 6.20
N ARG A 293 16.87 -14.93 4.95
CA ARG A 293 15.52 -15.17 4.43
C ARG A 293 15.42 -16.43 3.60
N ILE A 294 16.48 -16.82 2.92
CA ILE A 294 16.51 -17.98 2.03
C ILE A 294 17.28 -19.11 2.71
N SER A 295 16.64 -20.28 2.80
CA SER A 295 17.26 -21.49 3.35
C SER A 295 18.46 -21.91 2.50
N GLU A 296 19.51 -22.47 3.14
CA GLU A 296 20.68 -23.06 2.45
C GLU A 296 20.29 -24.21 1.51
N GLU A 297 19.17 -24.89 1.80
CA GLU A 297 18.65 -25.99 0.97
C GLU A 297 17.82 -25.52 -0.23
N ALA A 298 17.58 -24.20 -0.35
CA ALA A 298 16.81 -23.64 -1.45
C ALA A 298 17.60 -23.59 -2.75
N VAL A 299 16.90 -23.64 -3.88
CA VAL A 299 17.45 -23.37 -5.21
C VAL A 299 17.05 -21.96 -5.60
N LEU A 300 18.03 -21.05 -5.73
CA LEU A 300 17.81 -19.69 -6.17
C LEU A 300 17.74 -19.64 -7.70
N VAL A 301 16.68 -19.11 -8.25
CA VAL A 301 16.49 -18.90 -9.69
C VAL A 301 16.43 -17.40 -9.97
N THR A 302 17.36 -16.92 -10.80
CA THR A 302 17.44 -15.49 -11.15
C THR A 302 17.70 -15.29 -12.65
N ASP A 303 17.61 -14.05 -13.13
CA ASP A 303 18.27 -13.69 -14.38
C ASP A 303 19.81 -13.78 -14.25
N ASP A 304 20.54 -13.62 -15.36
CA ASP A 304 22.01 -13.71 -15.36
C ASP A 304 22.71 -12.40 -14.88
N HIS A 305 22.09 -11.69 -13.95
CA HIS A 305 22.67 -10.46 -13.41
C HIS A 305 23.68 -10.76 -12.30
N ARG A 306 24.86 -10.10 -12.36
CA ARG A 306 25.99 -10.35 -11.43
C ARG A 306 25.73 -10.00 -9.98
N SER A 307 24.69 -9.20 -9.69
CA SER A 307 24.36 -8.78 -8.31
C SER A 307 24.02 -9.93 -7.37
N TYR A 308 23.60 -11.07 -7.89
CA TYR A 308 23.26 -12.25 -7.10
C TYR A 308 24.46 -13.11 -6.70
N GLU A 309 25.58 -13.00 -7.40
CA GLU A 309 26.74 -13.90 -7.22
C GLU A 309 27.37 -13.82 -5.82
N TYR A 310 27.41 -12.63 -5.23
CA TYR A 310 27.94 -12.45 -3.88
C TYR A 310 27.07 -13.15 -2.85
N PHE A 311 25.74 -13.00 -2.95
CA PHE A 311 24.77 -13.64 -2.09
C PHE A 311 24.89 -15.16 -2.15
N VAL A 312 24.86 -15.73 -3.35
CA VAL A 312 24.98 -17.19 -3.60
C VAL A 312 26.23 -17.78 -2.98
N ARG A 313 27.39 -17.10 -3.18
CA ARG A 313 28.66 -17.58 -2.61
C ARG A 313 28.72 -17.50 -1.09
N LYS A 314 28.13 -16.48 -0.49
CA LYS A 314 28.11 -16.27 0.96
C LYS A 314 27.18 -17.26 1.66
N GLU A 315 25.99 -17.45 1.14
CA GLU A 315 24.96 -18.34 1.72
C GLU A 315 25.10 -19.78 1.24
N ARG A 316 26.00 -20.09 0.30
CA ARG A 316 26.24 -21.42 -0.27
C ARG A 316 25.01 -22.08 -0.89
N ILE A 317 24.13 -21.27 -1.46
CA ILE A 317 22.85 -21.71 -2.04
C ILE A 317 23.08 -22.17 -3.48
N GLU A 318 22.35 -23.20 -3.91
CA GLU A 318 22.32 -23.64 -5.30
C GLU A 318 21.71 -22.54 -6.18
N HIS A 319 22.37 -22.21 -7.30
CA HIS A 319 21.97 -21.09 -8.16
C HIS A 319 21.75 -21.52 -9.60
N VAL A 320 20.55 -21.27 -10.09
CA VAL A 320 20.17 -21.47 -11.49
C VAL A 320 19.95 -20.11 -12.16
N LYS A 321 20.76 -19.82 -13.15
CA LYS A 321 20.68 -18.58 -13.95
C LYS A 321 19.84 -18.82 -15.21
N ILE A 322 18.89 -17.93 -15.46
CA ILE A 322 18.13 -17.89 -16.69
C ILE A 322 18.78 -16.87 -17.64
N ALA A 323 19.39 -17.34 -18.70
CA ALA A 323 20.09 -16.48 -19.64
C ALA A 323 19.11 -15.51 -20.35
N GLY A 324 19.56 -14.29 -20.63
CA GLY A 324 18.78 -13.30 -21.36
C GLY A 324 18.33 -13.82 -22.73
N GLY A 325 17.04 -13.66 -23.04
CA GLY A 325 16.44 -14.18 -24.27
C GLY A 325 15.93 -15.61 -24.20
N THR A 326 16.20 -16.33 -23.08
CA THR A 326 15.58 -17.64 -22.81
C THR A 326 14.49 -17.48 -21.74
N TYR A 327 13.51 -18.39 -21.74
CA TYR A 327 12.43 -18.39 -20.74
C TYR A 327 12.63 -19.41 -19.63
N THR A 328 13.47 -20.41 -19.88
CA THR A 328 13.67 -21.55 -18.97
C THR A 328 15.12 -22.03 -18.99
N SER A 329 15.54 -22.67 -17.90
CA SER A 329 16.76 -23.48 -17.80
C SER A 329 16.37 -24.83 -17.19
N GLY A 330 16.16 -25.84 -18.02
CA GLY A 330 15.59 -27.11 -17.61
C GLY A 330 14.17 -26.93 -17.05
N ALA A 331 13.95 -27.38 -15.83
CA ALA A 331 12.67 -27.24 -15.10
C ALA A 331 12.44 -25.87 -14.47
N TYR A 332 13.45 -25.00 -14.48
CA TYR A 332 13.42 -23.70 -13.79
C TYR A 332 13.01 -22.56 -14.74
N ASN A 333 12.29 -21.61 -14.21
CA ASN A 333 11.85 -20.41 -14.93
C ASN A 333 11.58 -19.25 -13.95
N LEU A 334 11.31 -18.05 -14.47
CA LEU A 334 10.96 -16.85 -13.71
C LEU A 334 9.48 -16.47 -13.86
N SER A 335 8.60 -17.41 -14.15
CA SER A 335 7.20 -17.12 -14.49
C SER A 335 6.41 -16.59 -13.31
N ARG A 336 6.68 -17.06 -12.09
CA ARG A 336 5.99 -16.60 -10.88
C ARG A 336 6.36 -15.18 -10.53
N VAL A 337 7.66 -14.85 -10.50
CA VAL A 337 8.11 -13.50 -10.21
C VAL A 337 7.65 -12.52 -11.29
N ASN A 338 7.63 -12.90 -12.56
CA ASN A 338 7.10 -12.10 -13.66
C ASN A 338 5.59 -11.88 -13.54
N SER A 339 4.83 -12.91 -13.12
CA SER A 339 3.40 -12.78 -12.82
C SER A 339 3.15 -11.83 -11.64
N LEU A 340 3.98 -11.92 -10.61
CA LEU A 340 3.95 -11.01 -9.46
C LEU A 340 4.23 -9.55 -9.89
N HIS A 341 5.21 -9.34 -10.77
CA HIS A 341 5.52 -8.02 -11.34
C HIS A 341 4.34 -7.47 -12.15
N SER A 342 3.68 -8.30 -12.94
CA SER A 342 2.51 -7.89 -13.72
C SER A 342 1.33 -7.52 -12.83
N ALA A 343 1.09 -8.28 -11.76
CA ALA A 343 0.07 -7.97 -10.76
C ALA A 343 0.39 -6.67 -10.00
N MET A 344 1.67 -6.45 -9.65
CA MET A 344 2.13 -5.22 -9.00
C MET A 344 1.95 -3.99 -9.90
N ASP A 345 2.24 -4.10 -11.21
CA ASP A 345 2.01 -3.03 -12.19
C ASP A 345 0.52 -2.67 -12.27
N LYS A 346 -0.33 -3.67 -12.33
CA LYS A 346 -1.78 -3.47 -12.31
C LYS A 346 -2.20 -2.73 -11.05
N PHE A 347 -1.78 -3.19 -9.88
CA PHE A 347 -2.10 -2.57 -8.59
C PHE A 347 -1.63 -1.11 -8.53
N ILE A 348 -0.34 -0.84 -8.80
CA ILE A 348 0.23 0.51 -8.65
C ILE A 348 -0.28 1.48 -9.71
N SER A 349 -0.46 1.02 -10.96
CA SER A 349 -0.71 1.92 -12.10
C SER A 349 -2.17 2.05 -12.47
N LYS A 350 -2.97 0.99 -12.29
CA LYS A 350 -4.38 0.93 -12.70
C LYS A 350 -5.32 1.03 -11.51
N ASP A 351 -5.15 0.14 -10.53
CA ASP A 351 -6.11 0.00 -9.44
C ASP A 351 -6.04 1.20 -8.47
N MET A 352 -4.86 1.84 -8.34
CA MET A 352 -4.69 3.05 -7.51
C MET A 352 -4.93 4.36 -8.28
N GLU A 353 -5.45 4.33 -9.52
CA GLU A 353 -5.69 5.47 -10.43
C GLU A 353 -4.47 6.36 -10.68
N ARG A 354 -3.63 6.56 -9.67
CA ARG A 354 -2.43 7.41 -9.75
C ARG A 354 -1.30 6.79 -8.95
N LYS A 355 -0.20 6.55 -9.64
CA LYS A 355 1.04 6.10 -9.02
C LYS A 355 1.37 6.92 -7.76
N PRO A 356 1.69 6.28 -6.61
CA PRO A 356 2.04 6.96 -5.37
C PRO A 356 3.32 7.80 -5.52
N ALA A 357 3.55 8.71 -4.57
CA ALA A 357 4.89 9.27 -4.38
C ALA A 357 5.83 8.19 -3.86
N THR A 358 7.10 8.22 -4.29
CA THR A 358 8.08 7.19 -3.93
C THR A 358 8.25 7.02 -2.42
N LYS A 359 8.12 8.10 -1.64
CA LYS A 359 8.20 8.05 -0.17
C LYS A 359 7.10 7.20 0.51
N TYR A 360 6.06 6.81 -0.23
CA TYR A 360 4.99 5.92 0.26
C TYR A 360 4.99 4.57 -0.44
N LEU A 361 5.95 4.34 -1.35
CA LEU A 361 5.95 3.15 -2.21
C LEU A 361 5.99 1.86 -1.38
N ASP A 362 6.81 1.83 -0.34
CA ASP A 362 6.91 0.70 0.61
C ASP A 362 5.56 0.35 1.25
N LEU A 363 4.79 1.34 1.67
CA LEU A 363 3.45 1.14 2.23
C LEU A 363 2.48 0.52 1.21
N TYR A 364 2.53 0.99 -0.04
CA TYR A 364 1.72 0.42 -1.12
C TYR A 364 2.15 -1.01 -1.45
N LEU A 365 3.45 -1.29 -1.44
CA LEU A 365 3.98 -2.64 -1.65
C LEU A 365 3.59 -3.58 -0.51
N MET A 366 3.55 -3.08 0.73
CA MET A 366 3.09 -3.85 1.89
C MET A 366 1.60 -4.21 1.78
N MET A 367 0.76 -3.27 1.33
CA MET A 367 -0.65 -3.57 1.03
C MET A 367 -0.79 -4.57 -0.11
N PHE A 368 -0.01 -4.42 -1.17
CA PHE A 368 0.03 -5.38 -2.28
C PHE A 368 0.43 -6.78 -1.80
N TRP A 369 1.47 -6.89 -0.98
CA TRP A 369 1.89 -8.15 -0.36
C TRP A 369 0.72 -8.77 0.43
N TRP A 370 0.05 -7.99 1.27
CA TRP A 370 -1.08 -8.48 2.06
C TRP A 370 -2.23 -9.00 1.19
N LEU A 371 -2.56 -8.31 0.10
CA LEU A 371 -3.56 -8.75 -0.87
C LEU A 371 -3.15 -10.06 -1.56
N GLN A 372 -1.88 -10.22 -1.92
CA GLN A 372 -1.37 -11.45 -2.54
C GLN A 372 -1.41 -12.64 -1.58
N LYS A 373 -1.08 -12.43 -0.30
CA LYS A 373 -1.17 -13.47 0.75
C LYS A 373 -2.60 -13.93 1.02
N ASN A 374 -3.57 -13.08 0.78
CA ASN A 374 -4.99 -13.34 1.04
C ASN A 374 -5.83 -13.48 -0.26
N LYS A 375 -5.20 -13.68 -1.42
CA LYS A 375 -5.87 -13.70 -2.73
C LYS A 375 -6.95 -14.79 -2.88
N ASP A 376 -6.92 -15.83 -2.07
CA ASP A 376 -7.88 -16.94 -2.08
C ASP A 376 -9.17 -16.57 -1.32
N LEU A 377 -9.17 -15.49 -0.56
CA LEU A 377 -10.35 -14.95 0.10
C LEU A 377 -11.16 -14.06 -0.86
N SER A 378 -12.48 -14.06 -0.70
CA SER A 378 -13.33 -13.07 -1.35
C SER A 378 -13.04 -11.65 -0.83
N GLN A 379 -13.39 -10.62 -1.59
CA GLN A 379 -13.21 -9.24 -1.20
C GLN A 379 -13.93 -8.90 0.12
N THR A 380 -15.10 -9.49 0.36
CA THR A 380 -15.84 -9.35 1.62
C THR A 380 -15.07 -9.97 2.78
N GLN A 381 -14.56 -11.21 2.61
CA GLN A 381 -13.76 -11.89 3.64
C GLN A 381 -12.44 -11.14 3.93
N MET A 382 -11.76 -10.63 2.89
CA MET A 382 -10.57 -9.79 3.06
C MET A 382 -10.89 -8.52 3.86
N SER A 383 -12.02 -7.86 3.56
CA SER A 383 -12.44 -6.65 4.26
C SER A 383 -12.76 -6.92 5.72
N GLU A 384 -13.44 -8.02 6.00
CA GLU A 384 -13.77 -8.46 7.35
C GLU A 384 -12.50 -8.82 8.16
N LEU A 385 -11.61 -9.59 7.56
CA LEU A 385 -10.33 -9.96 8.17
C LEU A 385 -9.52 -8.71 8.51
N LEU A 386 -9.38 -7.80 7.56
CA LEU A 386 -8.62 -6.57 7.75
C LEU A 386 -9.25 -5.66 8.80
N PHE A 387 -10.59 -5.53 8.80
CA PHE A 387 -11.30 -4.77 9.80
C PHE A 387 -11.11 -5.36 11.21
N ASN A 388 -11.26 -6.67 11.37
CA ASN A 388 -11.04 -7.34 12.64
C ASN A 388 -9.62 -7.11 13.17
N ILE A 389 -8.60 -7.24 12.32
CA ILE A 389 -7.21 -6.93 12.68
C ILE A 389 -7.09 -5.48 13.15
N MET A 390 -7.56 -4.53 12.34
CA MET A 390 -7.40 -3.09 12.57
C MET A 390 -8.16 -2.58 13.81
N THR A 391 -9.24 -3.25 14.21
CA THR A 391 -10.06 -2.89 15.37
C THR A 391 -9.74 -3.72 16.61
N GLY A 392 -8.72 -4.56 16.55
CA GLY A 392 -8.17 -5.28 17.70
C GLY A 392 -8.87 -6.60 18.04
N HIS A 393 -9.55 -7.23 17.06
CA HIS A 393 -10.06 -8.59 17.18
C HIS A 393 -8.97 -9.61 16.82
N VAL A 394 -7.86 -9.51 17.50
CA VAL A 394 -6.65 -10.32 17.33
C VAL A 394 -6.06 -10.66 18.69
N ASP A 395 -5.19 -11.66 18.75
CA ASP A 395 -4.50 -12.02 19.99
C ASP A 395 -3.59 -10.88 20.51
N CYS A 396 -3.20 -10.98 21.78
CA CYS A 396 -2.48 -9.90 22.45
C CYS A 396 -1.05 -9.74 21.92
N HIS A 397 -0.42 -10.79 21.36
CA HIS A 397 0.93 -10.68 20.78
C HIS A 397 0.88 -9.89 19.47
N MET A 398 -0.05 -10.20 18.58
CA MET A 398 -0.26 -9.43 17.36
C MET A 398 -0.61 -7.98 17.70
N ARG A 399 -1.47 -7.76 18.70
CA ARG A 399 -1.85 -6.42 19.14
C ARG A 399 -0.69 -5.61 19.72
N ALA A 400 0.24 -6.24 20.44
CA ALA A 400 1.45 -5.60 20.96
C ALA A 400 2.39 -5.09 19.85
N ASN A 401 2.32 -5.68 18.67
CA ASN A 401 3.08 -5.23 17.48
C ASN A 401 2.42 -4.03 16.77
N MET A 402 1.15 -3.72 17.07
CA MET A 402 0.46 -2.59 16.45
C MET A 402 0.96 -1.27 17.05
N ILE A 403 1.52 -0.42 16.21
CA ILE A 403 2.08 0.87 16.63
C ILE A 403 1.08 1.99 16.30
N PRO A 404 0.83 2.95 17.23
CA PRO A 404 0.03 4.11 16.91
C PRO A 404 0.61 4.86 15.71
N VAL A 405 -0.22 5.12 14.71
CA VAL A 405 0.18 5.84 13.49
C VAL A 405 -0.42 7.24 13.52
N THR A 406 0.43 8.26 13.52
CA THR A 406 0.03 9.65 13.42
C THR A 406 0.11 10.18 11.99
N ILE A 407 -0.50 11.32 11.71
CA ILE A 407 -0.35 11.99 10.40
C ILE A 407 1.09 12.44 10.17
N ASP A 408 1.81 12.85 11.21
CA ASP A 408 3.19 13.29 11.11
C ASP A 408 4.11 12.14 10.69
N ASP A 409 3.89 10.93 11.20
CA ASP A 409 4.60 9.72 10.75
C ASP A 409 4.42 9.44 9.26
N LEU A 410 3.28 9.83 8.70
CA LEU A 410 2.97 9.63 7.29
C LEU A 410 3.51 10.76 6.39
N VAL A 411 3.38 12.01 6.83
CA VAL A 411 3.77 13.19 6.03
C VAL A 411 5.27 13.38 5.99
N GLY A 412 5.94 13.21 7.12
CA GLY A 412 7.39 13.37 7.31
C GLY A 412 8.24 12.19 6.83
N ARG A 413 7.65 11.16 6.21
CA ARG A 413 8.41 9.96 5.79
C ARG A 413 9.57 10.31 4.87
N PRO A 414 10.77 9.79 5.15
CA PRO A 414 11.89 9.83 4.20
C PRO A 414 11.58 8.95 2.97
N LEU A 415 12.42 9.01 1.97
CA LEU A 415 12.41 8.02 0.89
C LEU A 415 12.75 6.64 1.48
N PRO A 416 12.10 5.56 1.00
CA PRO A 416 12.32 4.20 1.51
C PRO A 416 13.66 3.58 1.07
N ILE A 417 14.57 4.37 0.58
CA ILE A 417 15.89 4.00 0.06
C ILE A 417 16.96 4.98 0.53
N ASP A 418 18.19 4.52 0.59
CA ASP A 418 19.33 5.42 0.80
C ASP A 418 19.51 6.33 -0.43
N THR A 419 19.53 7.63 -0.18
CA THR A 419 19.67 8.66 -1.21
C THR A 419 21.11 9.09 -1.44
N LYS A 420 22.10 8.49 -0.75
CA LYS A 420 23.51 8.84 -0.88
C LYS A 420 24.05 8.71 -2.32
N GLY A 421 23.41 7.91 -3.16
CA GLY A 421 23.77 7.78 -4.58
C GLY A 421 23.06 8.75 -5.53
N PHE A 422 22.24 9.69 -5.01
CA PHE A 422 21.57 10.73 -5.82
C PHE A 422 22.44 11.98 -6.03
N PHE A 423 23.54 12.11 -5.29
CA PHE A 423 24.37 13.34 -5.22
C PHE A 423 25.80 13.09 -5.64
#